data_7c4aa9351bf9b79f5bc48aff67e86d26
#
_entry.id   7c4aa9351bf9b79f5bc48aff67e86d26
#
_cell.length_a   1.000
_cell.length_b   1.000
_cell.length_c   1.000
_cell.angle_alpha   90.00
_cell.angle_beta   90.00
_cell.angle_gamma   90.00
#
_symmetry.space_group_name_H-M   'P 1'
#
loop_
_entity.id
_entity.type
_entity.pdbx_description
1 polymer ?
#
loop_
_entity_poly.entity_id
_entity_poly.type
_entity_poly.pdbx_seq_one_letter_code
_entity_poly.pdbx_strand_id
1 'polypeptide(L)'
;MMKKLLCTVFAVFAVMTAAGAVGNIFPASRTDIDGVTRSGYLDEEGRTVLPFAYASAGEFAPFGLAAVEDEKWQTAVIDREGKLIVDYTESPVSVDFSDSMIAYRYADHSVYYTLSGTKLGSYPGAEGFFENGLLLCRNAQTGRYSFVKEDGTAAFAAEYAAAGAFSDGLALVRSLSGAYLVIDT
;
A
#
# COMPACT_ATOMS: atom_id res chain seq x y z
N MET A 1 0.22 -15.98 -45.93
CA MET A 1 -0.60 -16.89 -45.10
C MET A 1 -0.01 -16.85 -43.68
N MET A 2 -0.42 -15.86 -42.85
CA MET A 2 0.11 -15.64 -41.52
C MET A 2 -0.73 -16.41 -40.51
N LYS A 3 -0.13 -17.39 -39.84
CA LYS A 3 -0.77 -18.09 -38.70
C LYS A 3 -0.73 -17.17 -37.47
N LYS A 4 -1.89 -16.68 -37.03
CA LYS A 4 -2.05 -16.04 -35.70
C LYS A 4 -1.89 -17.14 -34.66
N LEU A 5 -0.83 -17.00 -33.84
CA LEU A 5 -0.65 -17.80 -32.63
C LEU A 5 -1.56 -17.20 -31.56
N LEU A 6 -2.62 -17.91 -31.21
CA LEU A 6 -3.54 -17.55 -30.15
C LEU A 6 -2.88 -17.99 -28.83
N CYS A 7 -2.34 -17.05 -28.08
CA CYS A 7 -1.81 -17.33 -26.74
C CYS A 7 -3.00 -17.45 -25.79
N THR A 8 -3.41 -18.68 -25.51
CA THR A 8 -4.45 -18.98 -24.53
C THR A 8 -3.79 -18.99 -23.15
N VAL A 9 -4.05 -17.95 -22.37
CA VAL A 9 -3.68 -17.94 -20.94
C VAL A 9 -4.58 -18.95 -20.22
N PHE A 10 -4.05 -20.12 -19.92
CA PHE A 10 -4.67 -21.05 -18.98
C PHE A 10 -4.43 -20.54 -17.56
N ALA A 11 -5.43 -19.90 -16.98
CA ALA A 11 -5.49 -19.73 -15.53
C ALA A 11 -5.74 -21.13 -14.92
N VAL A 12 -4.70 -21.78 -14.44
CA VAL A 12 -4.82 -22.98 -13.64
C VAL A 12 -5.23 -22.55 -12.24
N PHE A 13 -6.53 -22.54 -11.97
CA PHE A 13 -7.04 -22.50 -10.62
C PHE A 13 -6.74 -23.85 -9.96
N ALA A 14 -5.66 -23.93 -9.19
CA ALA A 14 -5.47 -24.99 -8.24
C ALA A 14 -6.41 -24.73 -7.07
N VAL A 15 -7.49 -25.51 -6.99
CA VAL A 15 -8.34 -25.57 -5.79
C VAL A 15 -7.50 -26.19 -4.69
N MET A 16 -6.97 -25.39 -3.79
CA MET A 16 -6.38 -25.88 -2.54
C MET A 16 -7.44 -25.91 -1.45
N THR A 17 -7.91 -27.13 -1.14
CA THR A 17 -8.65 -27.43 0.08
C THR A 17 -7.65 -27.85 1.15
N ALA A 18 -7.28 -26.93 2.05
CA ALA A 18 -6.85 -27.25 3.41
C ALA A 18 -6.85 -25.97 4.24
N ALA A 19 -7.82 -25.82 5.12
CA ALA A 19 -7.76 -24.89 6.24
C ALA A 19 -6.75 -25.45 7.27
N GLY A 20 -5.46 -25.29 6.99
CA GLY A 20 -4.38 -25.42 7.95
C GLY A 20 -3.91 -24.01 8.30
N ALA A 21 -3.49 -23.75 9.54
CA ALA A 21 -2.85 -22.52 9.91
C ALA A 21 -1.77 -22.21 8.86
N VAL A 22 -1.93 -21.13 8.11
CA VAL A 22 -0.97 -20.75 7.06
C VAL A 22 0.30 -20.36 7.80
N GLY A 23 1.33 -21.23 7.76
CA GLY A 23 2.67 -20.95 8.26
C GLY A 23 3.23 -19.68 7.62
N ASN A 24 4.43 -19.28 8.01
CA ASN A 24 5.07 -18.16 7.38
C ASN A 24 5.30 -18.46 5.89
N ILE A 25 4.98 -17.49 5.03
CA ILE A 25 5.27 -17.55 3.61
C ILE A 25 6.20 -16.39 3.25
N PHE A 26 7.16 -16.65 2.38
CA PHE A 26 8.24 -15.74 2.07
C PHE A 26 8.29 -15.45 0.57
N PRO A 27 8.55 -14.20 0.15
CA PRO A 27 8.79 -13.91 -1.25
C PRO A 27 10.08 -14.59 -1.71
N ALA A 28 10.06 -15.14 -2.91
CA ALA A 28 11.21 -15.76 -3.54
C ALA A 28 11.20 -15.43 -5.04
N SER A 29 12.39 -15.39 -5.64
CA SER A 29 12.54 -15.14 -7.06
C SER A 29 13.19 -16.34 -7.75
N ARG A 30 12.75 -16.63 -8.98
CA ARG A 30 13.28 -17.69 -9.82
C ARG A 30 13.49 -17.18 -11.24
N THR A 31 14.68 -17.43 -11.78
CA THR A 31 14.97 -17.17 -13.19
C THR A 31 14.68 -18.44 -13.99
N ASP A 32 13.86 -18.32 -15.04
CA ASP A 32 13.53 -19.42 -15.93
C ASP A 32 14.65 -19.67 -16.97
N ILE A 33 14.44 -20.66 -17.84
CA ILE A 33 15.43 -21.05 -18.85
C ILE A 33 15.64 -19.94 -19.91
N ASP A 34 14.68 -19.05 -20.08
CA ASP A 34 14.73 -17.93 -21.02
C ASP A 34 15.38 -16.68 -20.39
N GLY A 35 15.86 -16.79 -19.13
CA GLY A 35 16.51 -15.72 -18.40
C GLY A 35 15.53 -14.69 -17.77
N VAL A 36 14.24 -14.98 -17.78
CA VAL A 36 13.23 -14.12 -17.15
C VAL A 36 13.12 -14.46 -15.67
N THR A 37 13.35 -13.45 -14.82
CA THR A 37 13.18 -13.60 -13.36
C THR A 37 11.76 -13.21 -12.97
N ARG A 38 11.11 -14.11 -12.23
CA ARG A 38 9.78 -13.89 -11.65
C ARG A 38 9.79 -14.19 -10.16
N SER A 39 8.97 -13.46 -9.43
CA SER A 39 8.76 -13.60 -8.00
C SER A 39 7.47 -14.35 -7.70
N GLY A 40 7.45 -15.07 -6.60
CA GLY A 40 6.32 -15.81 -6.07
C GLY A 40 6.53 -16.03 -4.58
N TYR A 41 5.81 -16.97 -3.99
CA TYR A 41 5.91 -17.20 -2.54
C TYR A 41 6.09 -18.67 -2.21
N LEU A 42 6.96 -18.95 -1.24
CA LEU A 42 7.27 -20.26 -0.71
C LEU A 42 6.89 -20.35 0.77
N ASP A 43 6.58 -21.56 1.23
CA ASP A 43 6.46 -21.86 2.66
C ASP A 43 7.84 -22.17 3.31
N GLU A 44 7.84 -22.48 4.60
CA GLU A 44 9.06 -22.80 5.37
C GLU A 44 9.76 -24.08 4.88
N GLU A 45 9.06 -24.96 4.19
CA GLU A 45 9.62 -26.17 3.57
C GLU A 45 10.10 -25.94 2.12
N GLY A 46 10.00 -24.70 1.60
CA GLY A 46 10.39 -24.34 0.24
C GLY A 46 9.39 -24.76 -0.85
N ARG A 47 8.17 -25.15 -0.48
CA ARG A 47 7.10 -25.46 -1.43
C ARG A 47 6.46 -24.18 -1.94
N THR A 48 6.10 -24.14 -3.21
CA THR A 48 5.42 -22.99 -3.83
C THR A 48 4.00 -22.86 -3.27
N VAL A 49 3.72 -21.76 -2.59
CA VAL A 49 2.37 -21.37 -2.11
C VAL A 49 1.68 -20.51 -3.15
N LEU A 50 2.33 -19.43 -3.62
CA LEU A 50 1.85 -18.63 -4.74
C LEU A 50 2.83 -18.73 -5.93
N PRO A 51 2.31 -18.86 -7.16
CA PRO A 51 3.15 -19.11 -8.34
C PRO A 51 4.13 -17.96 -8.60
N PHE A 52 5.24 -18.27 -9.28
CA PHE A 52 6.22 -17.30 -9.76
C PHE A 52 5.65 -16.55 -10.98
N ALA A 53 4.78 -15.59 -10.72
CA ALA A 53 4.02 -14.86 -11.75
C ALA A 53 4.17 -13.34 -11.65
N TYR A 54 4.81 -12.83 -10.61
CA TYR A 54 5.02 -11.40 -10.38
C TYR A 54 6.40 -10.95 -10.87
N ALA A 55 6.53 -9.72 -11.35
CA ALA A 55 7.83 -9.10 -11.61
C ALA A 55 8.56 -8.84 -10.29
N SER A 56 7.82 -8.41 -9.26
CA SER A 56 8.31 -8.21 -7.89
C SER A 56 7.27 -8.65 -6.88
N ALA A 57 7.71 -9.12 -5.72
CA ALA A 57 6.84 -9.52 -4.61
C ALA A 57 7.46 -9.10 -3.28
N GLY A 58 6.71 -8.34 -2.50
CA GLY A 58 7.08 -7.88 -1.16
C GLY A 58 6.76 -8.91 -0.08
N GLU A 59 7.28 -8.69 1.12
CA GLU A 59 6.94 -9.49 2.30
C GLU A 59 5.49 -9.26 2.72
N PHE A 60 4.87 -10.29 3.29
CA PHE A 60 3.56 -10.15 3.90
C PHE A 60 3.64 -9.38 5.21
N ALA A 61 2.88 -8.30 5.32
CA ALA A 61 2.66 -7.61 6.58
C ALA A 61 1.99 -8.56 7.61
N PRO A 62 2.07 -8.28 8.92
CA PRO A 62 1.54 -9.15 9.97
C PRO A 62 0.06 -9.50 9.81
N PHE A 63 -0.73 -8.64 9.20
CA PHE A 63 -2.16 -8.86 8.90
C PHE A 63 -2.41 -9.54 7.55
N GLY A 64 -1.37 -10.08 6.90
CA GLY A 64 -1.49 -11.00 5.76
C GLY A 64 -1.68 -10.34 4.39
N LEU A 65 -1.25 -9.10 4.20
CA LEU A 65 -1.24 -8.40 2.92
C LEU A 65 0.17 -8.15 2.42
N ALA A 66 0.39 -8.23 1.11
CA ALA A 66 1.66 -7.94 0.46
C ALA A 66 1.46 -7.12 -0.82
N ALA A 67 2.41 -6.24 -1.12
CA ALA A 67 2.47 -5.55 -2.40
C ALA A 67 3.19 -6.41 -3.43
N VAL A 68 2.66 -6.47 -4.65
CA VAL A 68 3.25 -7.17 -5.80
C VAL A 68 3.22 -6.28 -7.04
N GLU A 69 4.14 -6.52 -7.97
CA GLU A 69 4.21 -5.80 -9.23
C GLU A 69 4.08 -6.76 -10.41
N ASP A 70 3.42 -6.31 -11.47
CA ASP A 70 3.33 -7.02 -12.74
C ASP A 70 4.49 -6.65 -13.69
N GLU A 71 4.52 -7.28 -14.88
CA GLU A 71 5.53 -7.01 -15.91
C GLU A 71 5.45 -5.60 -16.52
N LYS A 72 4.39 -4.85 -16.24
CA LYS A 72 4.22 -3.43 -16.63
C LYS A 72 4.59 -2.47 -15.51
N TRP A 73 5.13 -3.00 -14.40
CA TRP A 73 5.45 -2.25 -13.19
C TRP A 73 4.22 -1.60 -12.52
N GLN A 74 3.05 -2.18 -12.74
CA GLN A 74 1.86 -1.80 -12.00
C GLN A 74 1.85 -2.52 -10.66
N THR A 75 1.44 -1.84 -9.61
CA THR A 75 1.44 -2.37 -8.25
C THR A 75 0.03 -2.76 -7.82
N ALA A 76 -0.09 -3.93 -7.22
CA ALA A 76 -1.31 -4.43 -6.58
C ALA A 76 -1.02 -4.83 -5.13
N VAL A 77 -2.06 -4.99 -4.33
CA VAL A 77 -1.98 -5.64 -3.01
C VAL A 77 -2.78 -6.93 -3.05
N ILE A 78 -2.17 -8.00 -2.55
CA ILE A 78 -2.76 -9.34 -2.46
C ILE A 78 -2.84 -9.82 -1.02
N ASP A 79 -3.74 -10.77 -0.76
CA ASP A 79 -3.75 -11.57 0.46
C ASP A 79 -2.87 -12.83 0.33
N ARG A 80 -2.81 -13.65 1.38
CA ARG A 80 -1.98 -14.88 1.43
C ARG A 80 -2.46 -15.98 0.47
N GLU A 81 -3.68 -15.91 -0.01
CA GLU A 81 -4.28 -16.78 -1.01
C GLU A 81 -4.03 -16.28 -2.45
N GLY A 82 -3.39 -15.10 -2.60
CA GLY A 82 -3.11 -14.46 -3.89
C GLY A 82 -4.31 -13.70 -4.48
N LYS A 83 -5.37 -13.49 -3.68
CA LYS A 83 -6.52 -12.69 -4.09
C LYS A 83 -6.15 -11.22 -4.09
N LEU A 84 -6.53 -10.50 -5.14
CA LEU A 84 -6.38 -9.05 -5.21
C LEU A 84 -7.27 -8.36 -4.17
N ILE A 85 -6.63 -7.55 -3.33
CA ILE A 85 -7.27 -6.66 -2.35
C ILE A 85 -7.33 -5.25 -2.92
N VAL A 86 -6.23 -4.77 -3.51
CA VAL A 86 -6.19 -3.58 -4.35
C VAL A 86 -5.71 -4.00 -5.73
N ASP A 87 -6.49 -3.67 -6.77
CA ASP A 87 -6.17 -4.01 -8.15
C ASP A 87 -4.92 -3.26 -8.65
N TYR A 88 -4.34 -3.74 -9.73
CA TYR A 88 -3.15 -3.13 -10.33
C TYR A 88 -3.39 -1.67 -10.69
N THR A 89 -2.51 -0.80 -10.21
CA THR A 89 -2.51 0.64 -10.46
C THR A 89 -1.13 1.09 -10.93
N GLU A 90 -1.01 2.35 -11.36
CA GLU A 90 0.30 2.94 -11.64
C GLU A 90 1.24 2.76 -10.45
N SER A 91 2.52 2.50 -10.72
CA SER A 91 3.53 2.26 -9.69
C SER A 91 3.67 3.45 -8.73
N PRO A 92 3.39 3.28 -7.45
CA PRO A 92 3.73 4.26 -6.42
C PRO A 92 5.25 4.26 -6.14
N VAL A 93 5.73 5.26 -5.42
CA VAL A 93 7.09 5.26 -4.86
C VAL A 93 7.24 4.16 -3.81
N SER A 94 6.20 3.96 -3.00
CA SER A 94 6.09 2.85 -2.03
C SER A 94 4.62 2.50 -1.76
N VAL A 95 4.43 1.29 -1.23
CA VAL A 95 3.17 0.88 -0.59
C VAL A 95 3.48 0.64 0.88
N ASP A 96 2.85 1.43 1.73
CA ASP A 96 3.00 1.33 3.18
C ASP A 96 1.73 0.74 3.79
N PHE A 97 1.90 0.02 4.89
CA PHE A 97 0.81 -0.63 5.59
C PHE A 97 0.77 -0.15 7.05
N SER A 98 -0.44 0.05 7.56
CA SER A 98 -0.71 0.13 9.00
C SER A 98 -1.65 -1.00 9.41
N ASP A 99 -2.00 -1.07 10.69
CA ASP A 99 -2.96 -2.04 11.23
C ASP A 99 -4.41 -1.82 10.74
N SER A 100 -4.68 -0.70 10.08
CA SER A 100 -6.03 -0.31 9.62
C SER A 100 -6.10 0.06 8.15
N MET A 101 -4.98 0.39 7.50
CA MET A 101 -4.96 1.00 6.17
C MET A 101 -3.79 0.57 5.30
N ILE A 102 -3.98 0.73 3.99
CA ILE A 102 -2.96 0.62 2.95
C ILE A 102 -2.76 2.02 2.37
N ALA A 103 -1.52 2.48 2.24
CA ALA A 103 -1.18 3.76 1.62
C ALA A 103 -0.27 3.55 0.40
N TYR A 104 -0.74 3.96 -0.77
CA TYR A 104 0.05 4.07 -1.99
C TYR A 104 0.66 5.48 -2.03
N ARG A 105 2.00 5.56 -1.90
CA ARG A 105 2.74 6.83 -1.88
C ARG A 105 3.21 7.18 -3.28
N TYR A 106 2.75 8.31 -3.78
CA TYR A 106 3.24 8.93 -5.01
C TYR A 106 4.10 10.15 -4.68
N ALA A 107 4.73 10.76 -5.67
CA ALA A 107 5.66 11.87 -5.46
C ALA A 107 4.99 13.13 -4.87
N ASP A 108 3.72 13.36 -5.16
CA ASP A 108 2.97 14.56 -4.81
C ASP A 108 1.71 14.31 -3.98
N HIS A 109 1.28 13.06 -3.89
CA HIS A 109 0.07 12.66 -3.14
C HIS A 109 0.19 11.23 -2.61
N SER A 110 -0.74 10.85 -1.75
CA SER A 110 -0.93 9.45 -1.33
C SER A 110 -2.39 9.04 -1.50
N VAL A 111 -2.60 7.79 -1.91
CA VAL A 111 -3.92 7.18 -2.03
C VAL A 111 -4.07 6.15 -0.93
N TYR A 112 -5.15 6.25 -0.17
CA TYR A 112 -5.41 5.35 0.95
C TYR A 112 -6.55 4.40 0.64
N TYR A 113 -6.41 3.18 1.15
CA TYR A 113 -7.41 2.12 1.09
C TYR A 113 -7.56 1.50 2.48
N THR A 114 -8.74 0.96 2.76
CA THR A 114 -8.93 0.05 3.89
C THR A 114 -8.17 -1.25 3.64
N LEU A 115 -7.96 -2.08 4.67
CA LEU A 115 -7.37 -3.42 4.51
C LEU A 115 -8.24 -4.37 3.66
N SER A 116 -9.51 -4.03 3.44
CA SER A 116 -10.40 -4.76 2.52
C SER A 116 -10.35 -4.25 1.06
N GLY A 117 -9.52 -3.24 0.77
CA GLY A 117 -9.32 -2.70 -0.57
C GLY A 117 -10.30 -1.57 -0.97
N THR A 118 -11.13 -1.10 -0.05
CA THR A 118 -12.00 0.05 -0.34
C THR A 118 -11.16 1.33 -0.36
N LYS A 119 -11.20 2.05 -1.49
CA LYS A 119 -10.50 3.34 -1.62
C LYS A 119 -11.15 4.39 -0.73
N LEU A 120 -10.36 5.02 0.13
CA LEU A 120 -10.76 6.13 1.00
C LEU A 120 -10.64 7.47 0.28
N GLY A 121 -9.50 7.72 -0.35
CA GLY A 121 -9.28 8.98 -1.05
C GLY A 121 -7.85 9.15 -1.55
N SER A 122 -7.61 10.31 -2.16
CA SER A 122 -6.29 10.77 -2.60
C SER A 122 -6.00 12.12 -1.93
N TYR A 123 -4.86 12.22 -1.25
CA TYR A 123 -4.53 13.35 -0.38
C TYR A 123 -3.17 13.93 -0.75
N PRO A 124 -3.14 15.13 -1.37
CA PRO A 124 -1.89 15.81 -1.70
C PRO A 124 -1.06 16.13 -0.46
N GLY A 125 0.24 15.86 -0.52
CA GLY A 125 1.18 16.13 0.55
C GLY A 125 0.93 15.38 1.85
N ALA A 126 0.20 14.27 1.80
CA ALA A 126 -0.11 13.44 2.96
C ALA A 126 1.15 12.83 3.58
N GLU A 127 1.28 12.94 4.90
CA GLU A 127 2.37 12.37 5.70
C GLU A 127 1.80 11.35 6.69
N GLY A 128 2.35 10.13 6.70
CA GLY A 128 1.91 9.06 7.62
C GLY A 128 0.54 8.47 7.28
N PHE A 129 -0.20 8.12 8.30
CA PHE A 129 -1.54 7.54 8.24
C PHE A 129 -2.56 8.42 8.98
N PHE A 130 -3.85 8.10 8.80
CA PHE A 130 -4.90 8.71 9.59
C PHE A 130 -4.76 8.28 11.06
N GLU A 131 -4.67 9.25 11.93
CA GLU A 131 -4.66 9.06 13.39
C GLU A 131 -5.84 9.83 13.99
N ASN A 132 -6.68 9.15 14.76
CA ASN A 132 -7.91 9.73 15.30
C ASN A 132 -8.84 10.35 14.22
N GLY A 133 -8.86 9.77 12.99
CA GLY A 133 -9.64 10.27 11.86
C GLY A 133 -9.04 11.49 11.15
N LEU A 134 -7.83 11.90 11.50
CA LEU A 134 -7.14 13.05 10.93
C LEU A 134 -5.81 12.67 10.29
N LEU A 135 -5.57 13.22 9.11
CA LEU A 135 -4.35 13.02 8.33
C LEU A 135 -3.55 14.32 8.28
N LEU A 136 -2.28 14.24 8.63
CA LEU A 136 -1.34 15.33 8.48
C LEU A 136 -0.98 15.51 7.00
N CYS A 137 -1.11 16.73 6.48
CA CYS A 137 -0.75 17.08 5.11
C CYS A 137 0.17 18.29 5.10
N ARG A 138 1.18 18.25 4.23
CA ARG A 138 2.10 19.36 3.98
C ARG A 138 1.88 19.95 2.60
N ASN A 139 1.60 21.23 2.54
CA ASN A 139 1.49 21.96 1.28
C ASN A 139 2.90 22.14 0.65
N ALA A 140 3.09 21.59 -0.56
CA ALA A 140 4.40 21.59 -1.24
C ALA A 140 4.89 23.00 -1.62
N GLN A 141 3.99 23.96 -1.88
CA GLN A 141 4.35 25.32 -2.30
C GLN A 141 4.70 26.21 -1.09
N THR A 142 3.91 26.10 -0.01
CA THR A 142 4.09 26.97 1.17
C THR A 142 4.93 26.32 2.27
N GLY A 143 5.12 25.01 2.22
CA GLY A 143 5.76 24.21 3.27
C GLY A 143 4.95 24.11 4.57
N ARG A 144 3.72 24.64 4.58
CA ARG A 144 2.85 24.65 5.77
C ARG A 144 2.12 23.33 5.94
N TYR A 145 1.76 23.06 7.18
CA TYR A 145 1.05 21.87 7.60
C TYR A 145 -0.42 22.17 7.89
N SER A 146 -1.28 21.22 7.58
CA SER A 146 -2.70 21.20 7.91
C SER A 146 -3.14 19.78 8.22
N PHE A 147 -4.34 19.65 8.79
CA PHE A 147 -4.97 18.36 9.01
C PHE A 147 -6.23 18.25 8.19
N VAL A 148 -6.43 17.09 7.56
CA VAL A 148 -7.62 16.78 6.78
C VAL A 148 -8.35 15.57 7.36
N LYS A 149 -9.66 15.54 7.19
CA LYS A 149 -10.52 14.40 7.53
C LYS A 149 -10.51 13.38 6.40
N GLU A 150 -11.09 12.20 6.63
CA GLU A 150 -11.20 11.14 5.63
C GLU A 150 -11.98 11.57 4.37
N ASP A 151 -12.89 12.54 4.49
CA ASP A 151 -13.61 13.11 3.34
C ASP A 151 -12.80 14.16 2.55
N GLY A 152 -11.53 14.41 2.96
CA GLY A 152 -10.63 15.38 2.36
C GLY A 152 -10.88 16.83 2.78
N THR A 153 -11.86 17.10 3.63
CA THR A 153 -12.10 18.46 4.14
C THR A 153 -11.09 18.82 5.21
N ALA A 154 -10.78 20.13 5.33
CA ALA A 154 -9.90 20.62 6.39
C ALA A 154 -10.53 20.35 7.77
N ALA A 155 -9.74 19.77 8.68
CA ALA A 155 -10.17 19.54 10.07
C ALA A 155 -10.18 20.86 10.85
N PHE A 156 -9.21 21.74 10.57
CA PHE A 156 -9.04 23.05 11.23
C PHE A 156 -8.85 24.13 10.17
N ALA A 157 -9.30 25.34 10.48
CA ALA A 157 -9.07 26.51 9.61
C ALA A 157 -7.61 27.00 9.64
N ALA A 158 -6.83 26.56 10.63
CA ALA A 158 -5.46 26.98 10.83
C ALA A 158 -4.46 26.15 10.02
N GLU A 159 -3.42 26.81 9.50
CA GLU A 159 -2.20 26.18 9.01
C GLU A 159 -1.07 26.41 10.01
N TYR A 160 -0.09 25.51 10.02
CA TYR A 160 1.01 25.50 10.97
C TYR A 160 2.37 25.58 10.26
N ALA A 161 3.36 26.19 10.90
CA ALA A 161 4.74 26.19 10.44
C ALA A 161 5.43 24.83 10.61
N ALA A 162 4.98 24.04 11.58
CA ALA A 162 5.34 22.65 11.79
C ALA A 162 4.20 21.93 12.52
N ALA A 163 4.02 20.65 12.28
CA ALA A 163 3.06 19.80 12.98
C ALA A 163 3.56 18.37 13.04
N GLY A 164 3.27 17.67 14.14
CA GLY A 164 3.32 16.21 14.23
C GLY A 164 1.95 15.61 13.98
N ALA A 165 1.90 14.32 13.63
CA ALA A 165 0.65 13.59 13.57
C ALA A 165 -0.02 13.54 14.95
N PHE A 166 -1.33 13.30 14.98
CA PHE A 166 -2.04 13.04 16.21
C PHE A 166 -1.56 11.73 16.86
N SER A 167 -1.51 11.73 18.19
CA SER A 167 -1.31 10.52 19.00
C SER A 167 -2.14 10.69 20.26
N ASP A 168 -2.96 9.68 20.59
CA ASP A 168 -3.86 9.72 21.76
C ASP A 168 -4.76 10.99 21.80
N GLY A 169 -5.21 11.44 20.62
CA GLY A 169 -6.08 12.60 20.47
C GLY A 169 -5.39 13.96 20.57
N LEU A 170 -4.06 14.02 20.68
CA LEU A 170 -3.28 15.26 20.78
C LEU A 170 -2.23 15.37 19.68
N ALA A 171 -1.96 16.58 19.21
CA ALA A 171 -0.86 16.87 18.29
C ALA A 171 -0.06 18.10 18.76
N LEU A 172 1.27 18.01 18.65
CA LEU A 172 2.15 19.16 18.84
C LEU A 172 2.29 19.92 17.54
N VAL A 173 2.00 21.21 17.56
CA VAL A 173 2.11 22.09 16.40
C VAL A 173 2.91 23.35 16.71
N ARG A 174 3.48 23.97 15.68
CA ARG A 174 4.06 25.30 15.78
C ARG A 174 3.26 26.26 14.90
N SER A 175 2.72 27.31 15.51
CA SER A 175 1.97 28.35 14.81
C SER A 175 2.86 29.11 13.82
N LEU A 176 2.27 29.85 12.88
CA LEU A 176 3.01 30.73 11.95
C LEU A 176 3.74 31.87 12.67
N SER A 177 3.31 32.25 13.87
CA SER A 177 4.00 33.21 14.75
C SER A 177 5.16 32.62 15.54
N GLY A 178 5.38 31.28 15.46
CA GLY A 178 6.47 30.56 16.11
C GLY A 178 6.15 29.93 17.45
N ALA A 179 4.95 30.16 18.00
CA ALA A 179 4.53 29.56 19.27
C ALA A 179 4.28 28.05 19.13
N TYR A 180 4.71 27.26 20.10
CA TYR A 180 4.36 25.84 20.20
C TYR A 180 3.04 25.68 20.94
N LEU A 181 2.17 24.83 20.41
CA LEU A 181 0.84 24.56 20.93
C LEU A 181 0.60 23.05 20.91
N VAL A 182 -0.19 22.57 21.86
CA VAL A 182 -0.80 21.25 21.80
C VAL A 182 -2.25 21.47 21.43
N ILE A 183 -2.72 20.76 20.41
CA ILE A 183 -4.10 20.80 19.94
C ILE A 183 -4.76 19.44 20.13
N ASP A 184 -6.07 19.43 20.32
CA ASP A 184 -6.92 18.23 20.39
C ASP A 184 -7.74 18.04 19.10
N THR A 185 -8.36 16.86 18.97
CA THR A 185 -9.23 16.47 17.83
C THR A 185 -10.61 17.11 17.90
#